data_e159bb8e99b1679b912c35bc26d86602
#
_entry.id   e159bb8e99b1679b912c35bc26d86602
#
_cell.length_a   1.000
_cell.length_b   1.000
_cell.length_c   1.000
_cell.angle_alpha   90.00
_cell.angle_beta   90.00
_cell.angle_gamma   90.00
#
_symmetry.space_group_name_H-M   'P 1'
#
loop_
_entity.id
_entity.type
_entity.pdbx_description
1 polymer ?
#
loop_
_entity_poly.entity_id
_entity_poly.type
_entity_poly.pdbx_seq_one_letter_code
_entity_poly.pdbx_strand_id
1 'polypeptide(L)'
;MTSTSIDDFKIEKILGRGSFGSVYLVRRKQDQKIYALKTVTFDKLNKRDQENSLNEVRILASINHPNVIGYKEAFWDDSGSSLNIVMEYADDGDLEKKIVKMRKEGGMFNESLIWSYSIQMIEGLNALHNKKIMHRDLKSANIFLIKDKHQCKIGDMNVSKVTKEKVLRTQTGTPYYASPEVWRDEPYSYKSDLWSIGCVIYELCALRPPFKGKDLDE
;
A
#
# COMPACT_ATOMS: atom_id res chain seq x y z
N MET A 1 -4.93 3.49 30.50
CA MET A 1 -4.06 2.98 29.44
C MET A 1 -3.29 4.17 28.88
N THR A 2 -1.97 4.18 28.96
CA THR A 2 -1.14 5.23 28.37
C THR A 2 -1.34 5.22 26.85
N SER A 3 -1.62 6.38 26.26
CA SER A 3 -1.74 6.52 24.80
C SER A 3 -0.39 6.22 24.16
N THR A 4 -0.36 5.43 23.09
CA THR A 4 0.85 5.18 22.31
C THR A 4 1.36 6.50 21.71
N SER A 5 2.66 6.72 21.76
CA SER A 5 3.33 7.88 21.19
C SER A 5 4.50 7.46 20.28
N ILE A 6 5.06 8.39 19.53
CA ILE A 6 6.24 8.14 18.70
C ILE A 6 7.45 7.72 19.56
N ASP A 7 7.50 8.17 20.80
CA ASP A 7 8.57 7.84 21.74
C ASP A 7 8.61 6.38 22.17
N ASP A 8 7.52 5.63 21.95
CA ASP A 8 7.48 4.18 22.19
C ASP A 8 8.26 3.40 21.14
N PHE A 9 8.74 4.06 20.09
CA PHE A 9 9.44 3.46 18.97
C PHE A 9 10.87 4.02 18.84
N LYS A 10 11.81 3.14 18.51
CA LYS A 10 13.15 3.52 18.06
C LYS A 10 13.17 3.46 16.54
N ILE A 11 13.39 4.60 15.87
CA ILE A 11 13.57 4.66 14.43
C ILE A 11 14.94 4.05 14.09
N GLU A 12 14.95 3.04 13.21
CA GLU A 12 16.17 2.38 12.75
C GLU A 12 16.63 2.91 11.40
N LYS A 13 15.70 3.09 10.44
CA LYS A 13 15.99 3.68 9.12
C LYS A 13 14.75 4.19 8.43
N ILE A 14 14.93 5.03 7.42
CA ILE A 14 13.88 5.45 6.50
C ILE A 14 13.72 4.35 5.43
N LEU A 15 12.47 3.89 5.22
CA LEU A 15 12.12 2.93 4.16
C LEU A 15 11.70 3.64 2.88
N GLY A 16 11.03 4.79 2.99
CA GLY A 16 10.57 5.58 1.86
C GLY A 16 10.09 6.97 2.26
N ARG A 17 10.05 7.87 1.27
CA ARG A 17 9.45 9.20 1.39
C ARG A 17 8.48 9.40 0.24
N GLY A 18 7.31 9.92 0.52
CA GLY A 18 6.27 10.25 -0.47
C GLY A 18 5.75 11.66 -0.27
N SER A 19 4.87 12.09 -1.16
CA SER A 19 4.26 13.44 -1.13
C SER A 19 3.49 13.74 0.15
N PHE A 20 2.98 12.71 0.83
CA PHE A 20 2.10 12.84 2.00
C PHE A 20 2.76 12.42 3.31
N GLY A 21 4.06 12.06 3.29
CA GLY A 21 4.76 11.64 4.50
C GLY A 21 5.90 10.67 4.27
N SER A 22 6.34 10.03 5.34
CA SER A 22 7.50 9.13 5.34
C SER A 22 7.16 7.78 5.96
N VAL A 23 7.88 6.74 5.53
CA VAL A 23 7.78 5.39 6.11
C VAL A 23 9.13 5.05 6.75
N TYR A 24 9.09 4.59 7.97
CA TYR A 24 10.27 4.24 8.77
C TYR A 24 10.25 2.77 9.16
N LEU A 25 11.41 2.16 9.22
CA LEU A 25 11.62 0.93 9.98
C LEU A 25 11.80 1.31 11.44
N VAL A 26 10.98 0.76 12.29
CA VAL A 26 11.00 1.07 13.72
C VAL A 26 11.04 -0.19 14.56
N ARG A 27 11.65 -0.09 15.74
CA ARG A 27 11.59 -1.11 16.78
C ARG A 27 10.73 -0.59 17.92
N ARG A 28 9.67 -1.30 18.27
CA ARG A 28 8.86 -0.96 19.44
C ARG A 28 9.65 -1.28 20.73
N LYS A 29 9.74 -0.33 21.64
CA LYS A 29 10.50 -0.49 22.88
C LYS A 29 9.91 -1.54 23.81
N GLN A 30 8.57 -1.71 23.82
CA GLN A 30 7.86 -2.62 24.69
C GLN A 30 8.13 -4.10 24.39
N ASP A 31 8.04 -4.49 23.10
CA ASP A 31 8.12 -5.89 22.68
C ASP A 31 9.37 -6.21 21.84
N GLN A 32 10.22 -5.20 21.58
CA GLN A 32 11.46 -5.28 20.78
C GLN A 32 11.24 -5.76 19.34
N LYS A 33 9.97 -5.79 18.86
CA LYS A 33 9.65 -6.21 17.49
C LYS A 33 9.83 -5.09 16.49
N ILE A 34 10.08 -5.49 15.25
CA ILE A 34 10.24 -4.59 14.10
C ILE A 34 8.88 -4.35 13.44
N TYR A 35 8.63 -3.08 13.10
CA TYR A 35 7.41 -2.62 12.42
C TYR A 35 7.77 -1.62 11.32
N ALA A 36 6.86 -1.42 10.38
CA ALA A 36 6.84 -0.26 9.52
C ALA A 36 5.95 0.82 10.15
N LEU A 37 6.45 2.04 10.27
CA LEU A 37 5.70 3.19 10.78
C LEU A 37 5.56 4.19 9.64
N LYS A 38 4.32 4.42 9.20
CA LYS A 38 3.98 5.41 8.19
C LYS A 38 3.45 6.65 8.88
N THR A 39 4.13 7.78 8.68
CA THR A 39 3.66 9.10 9.14
C THR A 39 3.00 9.80 7.96
N VAL A 40 1.75 10.21 8.12
CA VAL A 40 1.00 10.98 7.12
C VAL A 40 0.71 12.35 7.70
N THR A 41 1.19 13.40 7.04
CA THR A 41 0.97 14.77 7.46
C THR A 41 -0.29 15.32 6.77
N PHE A 42 -1.12 15.99 7.54
CA PHE A 42 -2.32 16.65 7.07
C PHE A 42 -2.19 18.15 7.29
N ASP A 43 -2.67 18.95 6.33
CA ASP A 43 -2.98 20.34 6.63
C ASP A 43 -4.07 20.35 7.72
N LYS A 44 -4.07 21.37 8.57
CA LYS A 44 -4.91 21.49 9.78
C LYS A 44 -6.29 20.82 9.65
N LEU A 45 -6.44 19.64 10.25
CA LEU A 45 -7.71 18.94 10.33
C LEU A 45 -8.48 19.35 11.57
N ASN A 46 -9.80 19.49 11.45
CA ASN A 46 -10.68 19.60 12.62
C ASN A 46 -10.76 18.23 13.35
N LYS A 47 -11.22 18.23 14.60
CA LYS A 47 -11.33 17.01 15.43
C LYS A 47 -12.15 15.89 14.79
N ARG A 48 -13.22 16.25 14.07
CA ARG A 48 -14.08 15.28 13.40
C ARG A 48 -13.34 14.55 12.27
N ASP A 49 -12.54 15.26 11.49
CA ASP A 49 -11.75 14.67 10.40
C ASP A 49 -10.60 13.81 10.94
N GLN A 50 -10.01 14.21 12.08
CA GLN A 50 -9.03 13.39 12.79
C GLN A 50 -9.64 12.05 13.28
N GLU A 51 -10.83 12.08 13.88
CA GLU A 51 -11.56 10.89 14.31
C GLU A 51 -11.94 10.00 13.12
N ASN A 52 -12.39 10.58 12.00
CA ASN A 52 -12.69 9.84 10.78
C ASN A 52 -11.46 9.11 10.25
N SER A 53 -10.30 9.77 10.20
CA SER A 53 -9.04 9.16 9.76
C SER A 53 -8.60 8.00 10.66
N LEU A 54 -8.75 8.14 11.99
CA LEU A 54 -8.49 7.04 12.93
C LEU A 54 -9.45 5.87 12.75
N ASN A 55 -10.74 6.14 12.55
CA ASN A 55 -11.74 5.09 12.34
C ASN A 55 -11.46 4.29 11.08
N GLU A 56 -10.96 4.94 10.04
CA GLU A 56 -10.53 4.27 8.80
C GLU A 56 -9.37 3.32 9.06
N VAL A 57 -8.33 3.75 9.78
CA VAL A 57 -7.23 2.86 10.15
C VAL A 57 -7.72 1.70 11.03
N ARG A 58 -8.70 1.93 11.91
CA ARG A 58 -9.31 0.86 12.73
C ARG A 58 -10.01 -0.19 11.85
N ILE A 59 -10.69 0.22 10.77
CA ILE A 59 -11.29 -0.71 9.81
C ILE A 59 -10.19 -1.55 9.15
N LEU A 60 -9.09 -0.93 8.71
CA LEU A 60 -7.95 -1.63 8.16
C LEU A 60 -7.31 -2.59 9.18
N ALA A 61 -7.22 -2.19 10.45
CA ALA A 61 -6.70 -3.03 11.53
C ALA A 61 -7.58 -4.25 11.85
N SER A 62 -8.85 -4.23 11.44
CA SER A 62 -9.75 -5.39 11.57
C SER A 62 -9.52 -6.49 10.54
N ILE A 63 -8.67 -6.24 9.54
CA ILE A 63 -8.35 -7.21 8.50
C ILE A 63 -7.20 -8.08 8.99
N ASN A 64 -7.47 -9.36 9.14
CA ASN A 64 -6.45 -10.36 9.44
C ASN A 64 -6.43 -11.39 8.31
N HIS A 65 -5.49 -11.23 7.38
CA HIS A 65 -5.33 -12.12 6.23
C HIS A 65 -3.85 -12.30 5.89
N PRO A 66 -3.40 -13.50 5.53
CA PRO A 66 -1.99 -13.77 5.23
C PRO A 66 -1.44 -12.92 4.09
N ASN A 67 -2.28 -12.50 3.15
CA ASN A 67 -1.89 -11.74 1.96
C ASN A 67 -2.30 -10.25 2.00
N VAL A 68 -2.54 -9.72 3.20
CA VAL A 68 -2.75 -8.29 3.46
C VAL A 68 -1.78 -7.85 4.55
N ILE A 69 -1.15 -6.69 4.39
CA ILE A 69 -0.28 -6.11 5.43
C ILE A 69 -1.13 -5.83 6.69
N GLY A 70 -0.71 -6.39 7.81
CA GLY A 70 -1.38 -6.22 9.09
C GLY A 70 -1.15 -4.83 9.67
N TYR A 71 -2.23 -4.09 9.91
CA TYR A 71 -2.23 -2.85 10.68
C TYR A 71 -2.26 -3.19 12.16
N LYS A 72 -1.48 -2.49 12.99
CA LYS A 72 -1.36 -2.78 14.43
C LYS A 72 -2.03 -1.72 15.29
N GLU A 73 -1.68 -0.46 15.06
CA GLU A 73 -2.24 0.69 15.77
C GLU A 73 -2.03 1.97 14.99
N ALA A 74 -2.74 3.03 15.36
CA ALA A 74 -2.52 4.37 14.87
C ALA A 74 -2.74 5.39 15.97
N PHE A 75 -1.98 6.48 15.91
CA PHE A 75 -2.05 7.58 16.86
C PHE A 75 -1.63 8.89 16.19
N TRP A 76 -2.21 9.98 16.67
CA TRP A 76 -1.79 11.33 16.27
C TRP A 76 -0.50 11.72 17.01
N ASP A 77 0.31 12.55 16.37
CA ASP A 77 1.38 13.26 17.07
C ASP A 77 0.79 14.29 18.04
N ASP A 78 1.62 14.82 18.93
CA ASP A 78 1.19 15.79 19.95
C ASP A 78 0.64 17.09 19.35
N SER A 79 1.05 17.45 18.15
CA SER A 79 0.55 18.63 17.42
C SER A 79 -0.82 18.38 16.77
N GLY A 80 -1.24 17.12 16.63
CA GLY A 80 -2.44 16.72 15.89
C GLY A 80 -2.34 16.94 14.37
N SER A 81 -1.14 17.15 13.84
CA SER A 81 -0.91 17.40 12.42
C SER A 81 -0.44 16.18 11.65
N SER A 82 0.05 15.14 12.34
CA SER A 82 0.52 13.92 11.69
C SER A 82 -0.10 12.67 12.31
N LEU A 83 -0.64 11.80 11.45
CA LEU A 83 -1.13 10.48 11.82
C LEU A 83 -0.01 9.46 11.63
N ASN A 84 0.36 8.79 12.71
CA ASN A 84 1.32 7.71 12.72
C ASN A 84 0.59 6.37 12.68
N ILE A 85 0.93 5.52 11.72
CA ILE A 85 0.29 4.23 11.48
C ILE A 85 1.36 3.14 11.58
N VAL A 86 1.21 2.25 12.55
CA VAL A 86 2.12 1.12 12.79
C VAL A 86 1.59 -0.10 12.05
N MET A 87 2.44 -0.70 11.23
CA MET A 87 2.09 -1.83 10.37
C MET A 87 3.12 -2.94 10.49
N GLU A 88 2.72 -4.13 10.07
CA GLU A 88 3.62 -5.25 9.81
C GLU A 88 4.74 -4.81 8.84
N TYR A 89 5.97 -5.20 9.15
CA TYR A 89 7.10 -4.98 8.26
C TYR A 89 7.31 -6.18 7.35
N ALA A 90 7.30 -5.96 6.04
CA ALA A 90 7.67 -6.94 5.02
C ALA A 90 9.17 -6.79 4.70
N ASP A 91 9.92 -7.86 4.92
CA ASP A 91 11.38 -7.82 4.99
C ASP A 91 12.13 -8.13 3.68
N ASP A 92 11.38 -8.44 2.59
CA ASP A 92 11.94 -8.66 1.24
C ASP A 92 11.56 -7.54 0.23
N GLY A 93 11.17 -6.38 0.74
CA GLY A 93 10.83 -5.22 -0.08
C GLY A 93 9.49 -5.36 -0.81
N ASP A 94 9.43 -4.83 -2.05
CA ASP A 94 8.23 -4.79 -2.89
C ASP A 94 8.46 -5.49 -4.24
N LEU A 95 7.33 -5.82 -4.89
CA LEU A 95 7.34 -6.56 -6.16
C LEU A 95 7.93 -5.72 -7.31
N GLU A 96 7.76 -4.40 -7.31
CA GLU A 96 8.35 -3.51 -8.32
C GLU A 96 9.88 -3.62 -8.33
N LYS A 97 10.51 -3.52 -7.15
CA LYS A 97 11.97 -3.67 -7.03
C LYS A 97 12.43 -5.05 -7.49
N LYS A 98 11.67 -6.11 -7.18
CA LYS A 98 11.99 -7.47 -7.62
C LYS A 98 11.86 -7.62 -9.13
N ILE A 99 10.84 -7.04 -9.77
CA ILE A 99 10.66 -6.99 -11.24
C ILE A 99 11.82 -6.23 -11.90
N VAL A 100 12.15 -5.04 -11.37
CA VAL A 100 13.26 -4.22 -11.90
C VAL A 100 14.59 -4.96 -11.81
N LYS A 101 14.84 -5.64 -10.70
CA LYS A 101 16.05 -6.47 -10.52
C LYS A 101 16.08 -7.60 -11.53
N MET A 102 15.03 -8.40 -11.66
CA MET A 102 14.91 -9.50 -12.60
C MET A 102 15.17 -9.07 -14.04
N ARG A 103 14.55 -7.94 -14.45
CA ARG A 103 14.75 -7.36 -15.78
C ARG A 103 16.21 -6.94 -16.02
N LYS A 104 16.87 -6.34 -15.04
CA LYS A 104 18.29 -5.94 -15.15
C LYS A 104 19.23 -7.14 -15.27
N GLU A 105 18.90 -8.26 -14.65
CA GLU A 105 19.65 -9.50 -14.69
C GLU A 105 19.37 -10.32 -15.97
N GLY A 106 18.45 -9.86 -16.85
CA GLY A 106 18.08 -10.56 -18.08
C GLY A 106 17.33 -11.85 -17.84
N GLY A 107 16.79 -12.05 -16.63
CA GLY A 107 16.05 -13.24 -16.24
C GLY A 107 14.53 -13.09 -16.47
N MET A 108 13.80 -14.16 -16.09
CA MET A 108 12.34 -14.21 -16.05
C MET A 108 11.92 -14.93 -14.78
N PHE A 109 10.74 -14.59 -14.25
CA PHE A 109 10.15 -15.38 -13.18
C PHE A 109 9.70 -16.74 -13.71
N ASN A 110 9.82 -17.77 -12.89
CA ASN A 110 9.24 -19.06 -13.27
C ASN A 110 7.70 -19.02 -13.11
N GLU A 111 7.03 -19.82 -13.92
CA GLU A 111 5.57 -19.84 -13.98
C GLU A 111 4.92 -20.17 -12.62
N SER A 112 5.51 -21.09 -11.84
CA SER A 112 4.97 -21.47 -10.54
C SER A 112 4.99 -20.32 -9.54
N LEU A 113 6.02 -19.46 -9.57
CA LEU A 113 6.08 -18.26 -8.74
C LEU A 113 5.06 -17.21 -9.19
N ILE A 114 4.89 -17.03 -10.51
CA ILE A 114 3.89 -16.13 -11.07
C ILE A 114 2.49 -16.55 -10.60
N TRP A 115 2.15 -17.81 -10.72
CA TRP A 115 0.87 -18.35 -10.24
C TRP A 115 0.71 -18.18 -8.74
N SER A 116 1.75 -18.48 -7.95
CA SER A 116 1.72 -18.33 -6.50
C SER A 116 1.41 -16.88 -6.08
N TYR A 117 2.12 -15.91 -6.65
CA TYR A 117 1.87 -14.49 -6.32
C TYR A 117 0.51 -14.01 -6.83
N SER A 118 0.08 -14.45 -8.02
CA SER A 118 -1.22 -14.10 -8.57
C SER A 118 -2.38 -14.56 -7.68
N ILE A 119 -2.35 -15.81 -7.23
CA ILE A 119 -3.36 -16.36 -6.31
C ILE A 119 -3.36 -15.56 -5.00
N GLN A 120 -2.20 -15.33 -4.41
CA GLN A 120 -2.07 -14.60 -3.16
C GLN A 120 -2.60 -13.15 -3.25
N MET A 121 -2.31 -12.45 -4.36
CA MET A 121 -2.85 -11.11 -4.60
C MET A 121 -4.38 -11.12 -4.72
N ILE A 122 -4.94 -12.09 -5.43
CA ILE A 122 -6.40 -12.23 -5.58
C ILE A 122 -7.06 -12.55 -4.24
N GLU A 123 -6.49 -13.45 -3.44
CA GLU A 123 -6.99 -13.79 -2.11
C GLU A 123 -6.93 -12.59 -1.16
N GLY A 124 -5.83 -11.85 -1.15
CA GLY A 124 -5.69 -10.61 -0.39
C GLY A 124 -6.71 -9.55 -0.80
N LEU A 125 -6.91 -9.35 -2.11
CA LEU A 125 -7.89 -8.41 -2.63
C LEU A 125 -9.33 -8.84 -2.28
N ASN A 126 -9.64 -10.12 -2.39
CA ASN A 126 -10.95 -10.65 -2.01
C ASN A 126 -11.24 -10.41 -0.51
N ALA A 127 -10.23 -10.56 0.36
CA ALA A 127 -10.39 -10.26 1.78
C ALA A 127 -10.73 -8.78 2.04
N LEU A 128 -10.12 -7.85 1.29
CA LEU A 128 -10.46 -6.41 1.33
C LEU A 128 -11.90 -6.16 0.85
N HIS A 129 -12.25 -6.68 -0.32
CA HIS A 129 -13.56 -6.49 -0.95
C HIS A 129 -14.70 -7.05 -0.10
N ASN A 130 -14.52 -8.18 0.57
CA ASN A 130 -15.48 -8.76 1.52
C ASN A 130 -15.73 -7.84 2.74
N LYS A 131 -14.76 -7.00 3.09
CA LYS A 131 -14.90 -5.94 4.10
C LYS A 131 -15.39 -4.60 3.53
N LYS A 132 -15.80 -4.58 2.25
CA LYS A 132 -16.25 -3.39 1.52
C LYS A 132 -15.16 -2.31 1.39
N ILE A 133 -13.90 -2.72 1.37
CA ILE A 133 -12.75 -1.84 1.21
C ILE A 133 -12.22 -1.99 -0.21
N MET A 134 -12.16 -0.89 -0.95
CA MET A 134 -11.47 -0.77 -2.23
C MET A 134 -10.06 -0.20 -2.01
N HIS A 135 -9.06 -0.80 -2.65
CA HIS A 135 -7.66 -0.40 -2.45
C HIS A 135 -7.31 0.93 -3.13
N ARG A 136 -7.80 1.14 -4.36
CA ARG A 136 -7.68 2.39 -5.15
C ARG A 136 -6.26 2.81 -5.56
N ASP A 137 -5.23 2.03 -5.26
CA ASP A 137 -3.82 2.30 -5.66
C ASP A 137 -3.03 0.99 -5.81
N LEU A 138 -3.62 -0.03 -6.43
CA LEU A 138 -2.93 -1.29 -6.70
C LEU A 138 -1.90 -1.10 -7.80
N LYS A 139 -0.65 -1.47 -7.45
CA LYS A 139 0.52 -1.46 -8.33
C LYS A 139 1.60 -2.37 -7.75
N SER A 140 2.60 -2.74 -8.53
CA SER A 140 3.68 -3.63 -8.07
C SER A 140 4.45 -3.07 -6.87
N ALA A 141 4.58 -1.75 -6.73
CA ALA A 141 5.20 -1.09 -5.57
C ALA A 141 4.40 -1.28 -4.25
N ASN A 142 3.10 -1.59 -4.33
CA ASN A 142 2.22 -1.80 -3.18
C ASN A 142 1.98 -3.29 -2.87
N ILE A 143 2.69 -4.19 -3.54
CA ILE A 143 2.75 -5.62 -3.24
C ILE A 143 4.07 -5.90 -2.53
N PHE A 144 3.99 -6.17 -1.24
CA PHE A 144 5.15 -6.39 -0.37
C PHE A 144 5.49 -7.86 -0.25
N LEU A 145 6.77 -8.16 -0.10
CA LEU A 145 7.28 -9.53 -0.12
C LEU A 145 7.84 -9.91 1.25
N ILE A 146 7.65 -11.18 1.62
CA ILE A 146 8.16 -11.77 2.86
C ILE A 146 9.31 -12.71 2.49
N LYS A 147 10.45 -12.49 3.14
CA LYS A 147 11.67 -13.29 2.94
C LYS A 147 11.41 -14.77 3.22
N ASP A 148 12.02 -15.62 2.39
CA ASP A 148 12.04 -17.09 2.53
C ASP A 148 10.69 -17.81 2.55
N LYS A 149 9.58 -17.10 2.26
CA LYS A 149 8.24 -17.70 2.28
C LYS A 149 7.53 -17.75 0.93
N HIS A 150 8.10 -17.20 -0.13
CA HIS A 150 7.40 -16.97 -1.40
C HIS A 150 6.00 -16.36 -1.17
N GLN A 151 5.88 -15.50 -0.16
CA GLN A 151 4.64 -14.86 0.25
C GLN A 151 4.64 -13.41 -0.18
N CYS A 152 3.51 -12.96 -0.74
CA CYS A 152 3.26 -11.56 -0.99
C CYS A 152 2.02 -11.05 -0.22
N LYS A 153 2.02 -9.76 0.07
CA LYS A 153 0.97 -9.08 0.81
C LYS A 153 0.60 -7.77 0.14
N ILE A 154 -0.68 -7.53 -0.03
CA ILE A 154 -1.20 -6.23 -0.44
C ILE A 154 -1.04 -5.25 0.72
N GLY A 155 -0.49 -4.08 0.47
CA GLY A 155 -0.34 -3.03 1.48
C GLY A 155 -0.39 -1.64 0.90
N ASP A 156 -0.09 -0.66 1.71
CA ASP A 156 -0.17 0.77 1.39
C ASP A 156 -1.57 1.24 0.93
N MET A 157 -2.61 0.80 1.64
CA MET A 157 -3.94 1.35 1.48
C MET A 157 -3.91 2.84 1.85
N ASN A 158 -4.32 3.69 0.90
CA ASN A 158 -4.23 5.14 1.06
C ASN A 158 -5.31 5.66 2.00
N VAL A 159 -4.99 5.79 3.29
CA VAL A 159 -5.82 6.42 4.32
C VAL A 159 -6.18 7.88 3.96
N SER A 160 -5.33 8.57 3.20
CA SER A 160 -5.55 9.97 2.83
C SER A 160 -6.55 10.19 1.67
N LYS A 161 -6.94 9.15 0.93
CA LYS A 161 -7.88 9.26 -0.21
C LYS A 161 -9.35 9.23 0.20
N VAL A 162 -9.67 8.77 1.42
CA VAL A 162 -11.05 8.70 1.90
C VAL A 162 -11.60 10.06 2.31
N THR A 163 -10.73 10.98 2.73
CA THR A 163 -11.13 12.35 3.10
C THR A 163 -11.34 13.31 1.93
N LYS A 164 -10.98 12.94 0.70
CA LYS A 164 -11.16 13.82 -0.47
C LYS A 164 -11.61 13.02 -1.70
N GLU A 165 -12.90 13.01 -1.98
CA GLU A 165 -13.53 12.47 -3.20
C GLU A 165 -13.01 13.08 -4.53
N LYS A 166 -12.02 13.96 -4.51
CA LYS A 166 -11.67 14.82 -5.66
C LYS A 166 -10.26 14.72 -6.21
N VAL A 167 -9.41 13.75 -5.84
CA VAL A 167 -8.02 13.80 -6.28
C VAL A 167 -7.57 12.51 -6.98
N LEU A 168 -8.12 12.24 -8.17
CA LEU A 168 -7.49 11.31 -9.11
C LEU A 168 -6.55 12.01 -10.13
N ARG A 169 -6.57 13.34 -10.21
CA ARG A 169 -5.81 14.10 -11.23
C ARG A 169 -4.39 14.52 -10.85
N THR A 170 -3.91 14.26 -9.63
CA THR A 170 -2.57 14.70 -9.19
C THR A 170 -1.68 13.55 -8.74
N GLN A 171 -1.64 12.45 -9.49
CA GLN A 171 -0.54 11.52 -9.33
C GLN A 171 0.61 11.97 -10.22
N THR A 172 1.70 12.40 -9.61
CA THR A 172 3.02 12.53 -10.23
C THR A 172 3.47 11.13 -10.67
N GLY A 173 3.17 10.74 -11.90
CA GLY A 173 3.55 9.44 -12.47
C GLY A 173 2.53 8.96 -13.48
N THR A 174 2.95 8.22 -14.48
CA THR A 174 2.08 7.63 -15.50
C THR A 174 1.22 6.56 -14.85
N PRO A 175 -0.12 6.62 -14.92
CA PRO A 175 -1.03 5.69 -14.22
C PRO A 175 -1.19 4.36 -14.99
N TYR A 176 -0.09 3.61 -15.13
CA TYR A 176 -0.04 2.33 -15.85
C TYR A 176 -1.04 1.27 -15.39
N TYR A 177 -1.61 1.43 -14.21
CA TYR A 177 -2.52 0.46 -13.58
C TYR A 177 -3.96 0.96 -13.51
N ALA A 178 -4.23 2.19 -13.97
CA ALA A 178 -5.56 2.77 -13.93
C ALA A 178 -6.49 2.09 -14.93
N SER A 179 -7.71 1.79 -14.50
CA SER A 179 -8.74 1.17 -15.34
C SER A 179 -9.34 2.16 -16.33
N PRO A 180 -9.97 1.69 -17.43
CA PRO A 180 -10.57 2.56 -18.43
C PRO A 180 -11.61 3.53 -17.88
N GLU A 181 -12.41 3.09 -16.90
CA GLU A 181 -13.39 3.95 -16.23
C GLU A 181 -12.73 5.08 -15.45
N VAL A 182 -11.56 4.82 -14.84
CA VAL A 182 -10.79 5.86 -14.12
C VAL A 182 -10.27 6.92 -15.08
N TRP A 183 -9.80 6.51 -16.27
CA TRP A 183 -9.39 7.42 -17.33
C TRP A 183 -10.53 8.28 -17.88
N ARG A 184 -11.77 7.76 -17.86
CA ARG A 184 -12.97 8.47 -18.32
C ARG A 184 -13.65 9.30 -17.23
N ASP A 185 -13.00 9.47 -16.07
CA ASP A 185 -13.59 10.13 -14.88
C ASP A 185 -14.92 9.46 -14.41
N GLU A 186 -15.09 8.17 -14.69
CA GLU A 186 -16.22 7.37 -14.22
C GLU A 186 -15.98 6.85 -12.78
N PRO A 187 -17.04 6.48 -12.03
CA PRO A 187 -16.89 6.03 -10.65
C PRO A 187 -16.01 4.79 -10.50
N TYR A 188 -15.06 4.84 -9.56
CA TYR A 188 -14.23 3.71 -9.16
C TYR A 188 -15.06 2.59 -8.53
N SER A 189 -14.76 1.34 -8.86
CA SER A 189 -15.44 0.18 -8.30
C SER A 189 -14.47 -0.95 -7.94
N TYR A 190 -14.98 -2.03 -7.36
CA TYR A 190 -14.20 -3.26 -7.13
C TYR A 190 -13.57 -3.83 -8.41
N LYS A 191 -14.20 -3.61 -9.57
CA LYS A 191 -13.68 -4.03 -10.88
C LYS A 191 -12.44 -3.23 -11.28
N SER A 192 -12.32 -1.98 -10.84
CA SER A 192 -11.14 -1.15 -11.07
C SER A 192 -9.92 -1.70 -10.34
N ASP A 193 -10.09 -2.20 -9.10
CA ASP A 193 -9.02 -2.91 -8.38
C ASP A 193 -8.61 -4.21 -9.12
N LEU A 194 -9.58 -4.96 -9.69
CA LEU A 194 -9.30 -6.18 -10.47
C LEU A 194 -8.52 -5.88 -11.75
N TRP A 195 -8.83 -4.78 -12.44
CA TRP A 195 -8.03 -4.32 -13.57
C TRP A 195 -6.58 -4.05 -13.16
N SER A 196 -6.39 -3.33 -12.07
CA SER A 196 -5.05 -3.00 -11.55
C SER A 196 -4.25 -4.25 -11.20
N ILE A 197 -4.87 -5.27 -10.55
CA ILE A 197 -4.22 -6.57 -10.30
C ILE A 197 -3.86 -7.27 -11.62
N GLY A 198 -4.73 -7.24 -12.64
CA GLY A 198 -4.42 -7.77 -13.96
C GLY A 198 -3.18 -7.13 -14.57
N CYS A 199 -3.03 -5.81 -14.43
CA CYS A 199 -1.84 -5.08 -14.86
C CYS A 199 -0.57 -5.51 -14.10
N VAL A 200 -0.67 -5.74 -12.78
CA VAL A 200 0.45 -6.24 -11.96
C VAL A 200 0.85 -7.66 -12.38
N ILE A 201 -0.11 -8.54 -12.64
CA ILE A 201 0.16 -9.91 -13.11
C ILE A 201 0.84 -9.88 -14.49
N TYR A 202 0.35 -9.04 -15.40
CA TYR A 202 1.02 -8.85 -16.69
C TYR A 202 2.46 -8.36 -16.51
N GLU A 203 2.67 -7.38 -15.64
CA GLU A 203 4.00 -6.84 -15.35
C GLU A 203 4.93 -7.90 -14.75
N LEU A 204 4.41 -8.80 -13.91
CA LEU A 204 5.16 -9.93 -13.37
C LEU A 204 5.59 -10.91 -14.48
N CYS A 205 4.73 -11.15 -15.48
CA CYS A 205 5.05 -12.01 -16.62
C CYS A 205 6.00 -11.37 -17.63
N ALA A 206 5.76 -10.10 -17.98
CA ALA A 206 6.43 -9.41 -19.08
C ALA A 206 7.59 -8.51 -18.62
N LEU A 207 7.80 -8.34 -17.31
CA LEU A 207 8.75 -7.43 -16.66
C LEU A 207 8.59 -5.95 -17.09
N ARG A 208 7.42 -5.61 -17.59
CA ARG A 208 7.02 -4.24 -17.99
C ARG A 208 5.52 -4.09 -17.86
N PRO A 209 4.99 -2.89 -17.60
CA PRO A 209 3.55 -2.68 -17.53
C PRO A 209 2.86 -2.97 -18.89
N PRO A 210 1.56 -3.36 -18.90
CA PRO A 210 0.82 -3.69 -20.11
C PRO A 210 0.59 -2.47 -21.01
N PHE A 211 0.31 -1.32 -20.40
CA PHE A 211 0.04 -0.06 -21.09
C PHE A 211 1.20 0.90 -20.87
N LYS A 212 1.64 1.57 -21.92
CA LYS A 212 2.77 2.47 -21.89
C LYS A 212 2.58 3.49 -23.00
N GLY A 213 2.26 4.73 -22.64
CA GLY A 213 2.20 5.85 -23.53
C GLY A 213 3.42 6.78 -23.37
N LYS A 214 3.68 7.65 -24.33
CA LYS A 214 4.67 8.72 -24.21
C LYS A 214 4.10 9.89 -23.39
N ASP A 215 2.79 10.04 -23.43
CA ASP A 215 2.02 11.02 -22.66
C ASP A 215 0.68 10.43 -22.21
N LEU A 216 -0.20 11.27 -21.64
CA LEU A 216 -1.49 10.85 -21.11
C LEU A 216 -2.55 10.60 -22.21
N ASP A 217 -2.30 11.02 -23.45
CA ASP A 217 -3.26 10.92 -24.55
C ASP A 217 -3.00 9.67 -25.42
N GLU A 218 -1.83 9.01 -25.28
CA GLU A 218 -1.45 7.73 -25.90
C GLU A 218 -1.87 6.53 -25.04
#